data_1f9fc236595c6a793ba0504b804bd421
#
_entry.id   1f9fc236595c6a793ba0504b804bd421
#
_cell.length_a   1.000
_cell.length_b   1.000
_cell.length_c   1.000
_cell.angle_alpha   90.00
_cell.angle_beta   90.00
_cell.angle_gamma   90.00
#
_symmetry.space_group_name_H-M   'P 1'
#
loop_
_entity.id
_entity.type
_entity.pdbx_description
1 polymer ?
#
loop_
_entity_poly.entity_id
_entity_poly.type
_entity_poly.pdbx_seq_one_letter_code
_entity_poly.pdbx_strand_id
1 'polypeptide(L)'
;MDELAEIREQIDRIDARIARLFEERMEACGRIGRIKKEKGLQVLDEGREAEVLKSRSGYVGAQMLPYWEEVLATLMKVSKD
;
A
#
# COMPACT_ATOMS: atom_id res chain seq x y z
N MET A 1 19.73 -29.41 6.42
CA MET A 1 19.01 -28.15 6.67
C MET A 1 17.65 -28.18 5.99
N ASP A 2 16.67 -27.66 6.67
CA ASP A 2 15.32 -27.65 6.15
C ASP A 2 15.14 -26.46 5.20
N GLU A 3 15.02 -26.75 3.92
CA GLU A 3 14.81 -25.75 2.87
C GLU A 3 13.53 -24.95 3.11
N LEU A 4 12.49 -25.61 3.60
CA LEU A 4 11.22 -24.96 3.93
C LEU A 4 11.39 -23.93 5.04
N ALA A 5 12.18 -24.26 6.07
CA ALA A 5 12.44 -23.33 7.16
C ALA A 5 13.21 -22.09 6.68
N GLU A 6 14.14 -22.27 5.76
CA GLU A 6 14.93 -21.17 5.20
C GLU A 6 14.02 -20.20 4.41
N ILE A 7 13.09 -20.74 3.64
CA ILE A 7 12.15 -19.92 2.88
C ILE A 7 11.22 -19.17 3.82
N ARG A 8 10.76 -19.82 4.88
CA ARG A 8 9.90 -19.17 5.89
C ARG A 8 10.63 -18.04 6.60
N GLU A 9 11.91 -18.22 6.92
CA GLU A 9 12.72 -17.14 7.49
C GLU A 9 12.84 -15.96 6.54
N GLN A 10 12.99 -16.23 5.25
CA GLN A 10 13.02 -15.20 4.23
C GLN A 10 11.71 -14.42 4.21
N ILE A 11 10.58 -15.13 4.25
CA ILE A 11 9.25 -14.52 4.29
C ILE A 11 9.09 -13.67 5.55
N ASP A 12 9.56 -14.16 6.70
CA ASP A 12 9.50 -13.39 7.95
C ASP A 12 10.22 -12.04 7.82
N ARG A 13 11.39 -12.02 7.18
CA ARG A 13 12.14 -10.79 6.97
C ARG A 13 11.42 -9.85 6.00
N ILE A 14 10.82 -10.42 4.96
CA ILE A 14 10.03 -9.64 3.98
C ILE A 14 8.84 -9.02 4.70
N ASP A 15 8.12 -9.79 5.51
CA ASP A 15 6.94 -9.30 6.23
C ASP A 15 7.30 -8.17 7.18
N ALA A 16 8.45 -8.26 7.85
CA ALA A 16 8.92 -7.18 8.72
C ALA A 16 9.17 -5.89 7.94
N ARG A 17 9.68 -6.00 6.71
CA ARG A 17 9.90 -4.85 5.84
C ARG A 17 8.58 -4.27 5.34
N ILE A 18 7.64 -5.14 4.99
CA ILE A 18 6.30 -4.71 4.57
C ILE A 18 5.63 -3.94 5.72
N ALA A 19 5.73 -4.45 6.94
CA ALA A 19 5.14 -3.79 8.11
C ALA A 19 5.71 -2.38 8.32
N ARG A 20 7.02 -2.19 8.18
CA ARG A 20 7.64 -0.88 8.28
C ARG A 20 7.16 0.07 7.18
N LEU A 21 7.11 -0.44 5.95
CA LEU A 21 6.65 0.37 4.81
C LEU A 21 5.18 0.72 4.96
N PHE A 22 4.39 -0.18 5.50
CA PHE A 22 2.98 0.07 5.79
C PHE A 22 2.83 1.22 6.80
N GLU A 23 3.60 1.19 7.89
CA GLU A 23 3.55 2.26 8.88
C GLU A 23 3.98 3.61 8.31
N GLU A 24 5.02 3.62 7.48
CA GLU A 24 5.48 4.83 6.79
C GLU A 24 4.37 5.39 5.88
N ARG A 25 3.70 4.50 5.16
CA ARG A 25 2.61 4.89 4.26
C ARG A 25 1.44 5.47 5.05
N MET A 26 1.07 4.84 6.16
CA MET A 26 -0.01 5.31 7.03
C MET A 26 0.30 6.70 7.59
N GLU A 27 1.54 6.92 8.00
CA GLU A 27 1.98 8.22 8.50
C GLU A 27 1.90 9.30 7.41
N ALA A 28 2.35 8.98 6.20
CA ALA A 28 2.30 9.91 5.08
C ALA A 28 0.84 10.28 4.74
N CYS A 29 -0.04 9.29 4.70
CA CYS A 29 -1.46 9.52 4.44
C CYS A 29 -2.10 10.36 5.55
N GLY A 30 -1.69 10.14 6.79
CA GLY A 30 -2.14 10.95 7.93
C GLY A 30 -1.75 12.42 7.78
N ARG A 31 -0.53 12.68 7.29
CA ARG A 31 -0.09 14.06 7.03
C ARG A 31 -0.90 14.73 5.92
N ILE A 32 -1.19 13.97 4.86
CA ILE A 32 -2.05 14.48 3.78
C ILE A 32 -3.44 14.85 4.32
N GLY A 33 -4.01 13.98 5.15
CA GLY A 33 -5.32 14.23 5.76
C GLY A 33 -5.34 15.49 6.60
N ARG A 34 -4.28 15.73 7.39
CA ARG A 34 -4.16 16.94 8.20
C ARG A 34 -4.07 18.20 7.34
N ILE A 35 -3.27 18.14 6.27
CA ILE A 35 -3.12 19.27 5.35
C ILE A 35 -4.45 19.60 4.67
N LYS A 36 -5.17 18.58 4.22
CA LYS A 36 -6.48 18.77 3.59
C LYS A 36 -7.47 19.41 4.55
N LYS A 37 -7.47 18.96 5.80
CA LYS A 37 -8.35 19.51 6.83
C LYS A 37 -8.02 20.97 7.13
N GLU A 38 -6.74 21.30 7.27
CA GLU A 38 -6.29 22.69 7.53
C GLU A 38 -6.64 23.63 6.39
N LYS A 39 -6.55 23.16 5.17
CA LYS A 39 -6.83 23.97 3.99
C LYS A 39 -8.29 23.92 3.54
N GLY A 40 -9.13 23.18 4.26
CA GLY A 40 -10.53 23.02 3.88
C GLY A 40 -10.74 22.25 2.59
N LEU A 41 -9.77 21.41 2.22
CA LEU A 41 -9.88 20.60 1.01
C LEU A 41 -10.70 19.35 1.27
N GLN A 42 -11.27 18.82 0.18
CA GLN A 42 -12.06 17.60 0.26
C GLN A 42 -11.18 16.40 0.62
N VAL A 43 -11.53 15.68 1.68
CA VAL A 43 -10.77 14.51 2.14
C VAL A 43 -10.95 13.34 1.18
N LEU A 44 -12.15 13.15 0.67
CA LEU A 44 -12.47 12.05 -0.23
C LEU A 44 -12.39 12.52 -1.69
N ASP A 45 -11.56 11.83 -2.46
CA ASP A 45 -11.41 12.05 -3.89
C ASP A 45 -11.86 10.78 -4.62
N GLU A 46 -13.05 10.81 -5.20
CA GLU A 46 -13.66 9.65 -5.85
C GLU A 46 -12.88 9.11 -7.03
N GLY A 47 -12.13 9.95 -7.73
CA GLY A 47 -11.31 9.52 -8.86
C GLY A 47 -9.94 8.98 -8.46
N ARG A 48 -9.56 9.17 -7.21
CA ARG A 48 -8.21 8.87 -6.75
C ARG A 48 -7.88 7.38 -6.80
N GLU A 49 -8.80 6.52 -6.41
CA GLU A 49 -8.56 5.07 -6.39
C GLU A 49 -8.22 4.53 -7.78
N ALA A 50 -9.03 4.89 -8.77
CA ALA A 50 -8.80 4.44 -10.14
C ALA A 50 -7.48 4.99 -10.69
N GLU A 51 -7.16 6.24 -10.39
CA GLU A 51 -5.91 6.88 -10.79
C GLU A 51 -4.70 6.17 -10.18
N VAL A 52 -4.76 5.86 -8.88
CA VAL A 52 -3.68 5.17 -8.17
C VAL A 52 -3.48 3.77 -8.74
N LEU A 53 -4.54 3.01 -8.94
CA LEU A 53 -4.46 1.66 -9.51
C LEU A 53 -3.80 1.69 -10.88
N LYS A 54 -4.21 2.62 -11.72
CA LYS A 54 -3.67 2.77 -13.08
C LYS A 54 -2.19 3.16 -13.04
N SER A 55 -1.83 4.15 -12.23
CA SER A 55 -0.45 4.66 -12.18
C SER A 55 0.54 3.64 -11.60
N ARG A 56 0.07 2.72 -10.77
CA ARG A 56 0.93 1.74 -10.12
C ARG A 56 0.84 0.34 -10.71
N SER A 57 0.12 0.17 -11.83
CA SER A 57 0.00 -1.12 -12.50
C SER A 57 1.35 -1.67 -12.98
N GLY A 58 2.30 -0.79 -13.28
CA GLY A 58 3.63 -1.18 -13.73
C GLY A 58 4.63 -1.50 -12.63
N TYR A 59 4.21 -1.41 -11.35
CA TYR A 59 5.12 -1.71 -10.23
C TYR A 59 5.41 -3.19 -10.08
N VAL A 60 4.57 -4.05 -10.65
CA VAL A 60 4.73 -5.50 -10.57
C VAL A 60 4.64 -6.08 -11.98
N GLY A 61 5.09 -7.33 -12.13
CA GLY A 61 4.93 -8.05 -13.39
C GLY A 61 3.46 -8.36 -13.66
N ALA A 62 3.12 -8.54 -14.93
CA ALA A 62 1.74 -8.76 -15.36
C ALA A 62 1.04 -9.90 -14.61
N GLN A 63 1.79 -10.96 -14.29
CA GLN A 63 1.23 -12.12 -13.58
C GLN A 63 0.77 -11.79 -12.16
N MET A 64 1.42 -10.79 -11.54
CA MET A 64 1.11 -10.38 -10.17
C MET A 64 0.07 -9.26 -10.10
N LEU A 65 -0.27 -8.67 -11.24
CA LEU A 65 -1.13 -7.49 -11.27
C LEU A 65 -2.48 -7.65 -10.57
N PRO A 66 -3.25 -8.74 -10.78
CA PRO A 66 -4.54 -8.88 -10.08
C PRO A 66 -4.40 -8.91 -8.55
N TYR A 67 -3.34 -9.55 -8.06
CA TYR A 67 -3.08 -9.64 -6.61
C TYR A 67 -2.60 -8.30 -6.06
N TRP A 68 -1.75 -7.62 -6.82
CA TRP A 68 -1.26 -6.29 -6.46
C TRP A 68 -2.41 -5.28 -6.37
N GLU A 69 -3.36 -5.36 -7.29
CA GLU A 69 -4.53 -4.49 -7.26
C GLU A 69 -5.37 -4.69 -5.99
N GLU A 70 -5.53 -5.94 -5.56
CA GLU A 70 -6.24 -6.24 -4.30
C GLU A 70 -5.51 -5.67 -3.10
N VAL A 71 -4.19 -5.85 -3.03
CA VAL A 71 -3.37 -5.32 -1.93
C VAL A 71 -3.44 -3.81 -1.91
N LEU A 72 -3.29 -3.18 -3.07
CA LEU A 72 -3.30 -1.72 -3.20
C LEU A 72 -4.66 -1.13 -2.83
N ALA A 73 -5.75 -1.76 -3.26
CA ALA A 73 -7.10 -1.33 -2.89
C ALA A 73 -7.30 -1.40 -1.37
N THR A 74 -6.78 -2.45 -0.74
CA THR A 74 -6.85 -2.59 0.71
C THR A 74 -6.02 -1.52 1.42
N LEU A 75 -4.82 -1.23 0.91
CA LEU A 75 -3.98 -0.16 1.46
C LEU A 75 -4.70 1.19 1.40
N MET A 76 -5.34 1.49 0.28
CA MET A 76 -6.11 2.72 0.14
C MET A 76 -7.29 2.76 1.09
N LYS A 77 -7.96 1.63 1.24
CA LYS A 77 -9.12 1.52 2.14
C LYS A 77 -8.74 1.78 3.60
N VAL A 78 -7.67 1.14 4.08
CA VAL A 78 -7.27 1.29 5.49
C VAL A 78 -6.64 2.64 5.79
N SER A 79 -6.01 3.28 4.81
CA SER A 79 -5.40 4.60 4.97
C SER A 79 -6.36 5.73 4.62
N LYS A 80 -7.53 5.43 4.09
CA LYS A 80 -8.50 6.42 3.60
C LYS A 80 -7.90 7.33 2.55
N ASP A 81 -7.08 6.73 1.74
CA ASP A 81 -6.33 7.39 0.70
C ASP A 81 -7.23 7.83 -0.47
#